data_a567961b799c9fa5e3f4c3729bc35506
#
_entry.id   a567961b799c9fa5e3f4c3729bc35506
#
_cell.length_a   1.000
_cell.length_b   1.000
_cell.length_c   1.000
_cell.angle_alpha   90.00
_cell.angle_beta   90.00
_cell.angle_gamma   90.00
#
_symmetry.space_group_name_H-M   'P 1'
#
loop_
_entity.id
_entity.type
_entity.pdbx_description
1 polymer ?
#
loop_
_entity_poly.entity_id
_entity_poly.type
_entity_poly.pdbx_seq_one_letter_code
_entity_poly.pdbx_strand_id
1 'polypeptide(L)'
;MTRRTHKGVTLIEMMVALIIMSIGLLGLAGLQAATTKYRITTMSRAAGTGLVFDLSERIRINADAAGPSFMQSGSEVASLYTIASDWTAQQKDSFSVSKNCNTAACTSSERATFDLLTWRQKVRDSMPQGGAMLSGNKRDGITVTLMWFDKEFTDGSSDATLVKAPTCNDQQTGMAQQTCCPAEAKAAEGVRCSRFSFVP
;
A
#
# COMPACT_ATOMS: atom_id res chain seq x y z
N MET A 1 17.52 27.69 -63.80
CA MET A 1 16.60 27.76 -62.64
C MET A 1 15.42 26.86 -62.90
N THR A 2 15.42 25.66 -62.28
CA THR A 2 14.35 24.67 -62.42
C THR A 2 13.20 25.02 -61.46
N ARG A 3 12.07 25.37 -62.02
CA ARG A 3 10.83 25.69 -61.28
C ARG A 3 10.28 24.40 -60.69
N ARG A 4 10.40 24.21 -59.36
CA ARG A 4 9.75 23.11 -58.65
C ARG A 4 8.23 23.35 -58.67
N THR A 5 7.49 22.47 -59.36
CA THR A 5 6.03 22.45 -59.32
C THR A 5 5.58 21.83 -57.97
N HIS A 6 4.95 22.63 -57.12
CA HIS A 6 4.30 22.13 -55.91
C HIS A 6 2.98 21.43 -56.32
N LYS A 7 2.90 20.12 -56.10
CA LYS A 7 1.64 19.40 -56.23
C LYS A 7 0.83 19.68 -54.94
N GLY A 8 -0.37 20.21 -55.11
CA GLY A 8 -1.29 20.42 -54.01
C GLY A 8 -1.81 19.09 -53.48
N VAL A 9 -2.08 19.03 -52.17
CA VAL A 9 -2.70 17.86 -51.51
C VAL A 9 -4.17 17.79 -51.90
N THR A 10 -4.65 16.60 -52.25
CA THR A 10 -6.06 16.39 -52.63
C THR A 10 -6.93 16.32 -51.38
N LEU A 11 -8.22 16.66 -51.51
CA LEU A 11 -9.18 16.57 -50.40
C LEU A 11 -9.31 15.14 -49.84
N ILE A 12 -9.22 14.15 -50.73
CA ILE A 12 -9.28 12.71 -50.31
C ILE A 12 -8.04 12.29 -49.50
N GLU A 13 -6.85 12.79 -49.85
CA GLU A 13 -5.64 12.51 -49.05
C GLU A 13 -5.76 13.05 -47.62
N MET A 14 -6.32 14.24 -47.46
CA MET A 14 -6.56 14.84 -46.16
C MET A 14 -7.61 14.03 -45.35
N MET A 15 -8.68 13.56 -45.99
CA MET A 15 -9.70 12.75 -45.36
C MET A 15 -9.10 11.41 -44.87
N VAL A 16 -8.34 10.72 -45.70
CA VAL A 16 -7.70 9.45 -45.39
C VAL A 16 -6.69 9.66 -44.24
N ALA A 17 -5.87 10.74 -44.28
CA ALA A 17 -4.93 11.04 -43.23
C ALA A 17 -5.61 11.28 -41.87
N LEU A 18 -6.74 12.00 -41.83
CA LEU A 18 -7.53 12.24 -40.64
C LEU A 18 -8.14 10.94 -40.06
N ILE A 19 -8.61 10.02 -40.92
CA ILE A 19 -9.14 8.74 -40.49
C ILE A 19 -8.04 7.89 -39.82
N ILE A 20 -6.87 7.77 -40.47
CA ILE A 20 -5.74 7.00 -39.92
C ILE A 20 -5.27 7.60 -38.59
N MET A 21 -5.18 8.94 -38.52
CA MET A 21 -4.80 9.64 -37.29
C MET A 21 -5.81 9.40 -36.17
N SER A 22 -7.11 9.41 -36.48
CA SER A 22 -8.18 9.15 -35.50
C SER A 22 -8.10 7.74 -34.91
N ILE A 23 -7.88 6.72 -35.76
CA ILE A 23 -7.70 5.33 -35.32
C ILE A 23 -6.46 5.21 -34.42
N GLY A 24 -5.35 5.86 -34.80
CA GLY A 24 -4.13 5.87 -33.99
C GLY A 24 -4.34 6.49 -32.62
N LEU A 25 -5.05 7.62 -32.53
CA LEU A 25 -5.36 8.29 -31.26
C LEU A 25 -6.28 7.44 -30.37
N LEU A 26 -7.27 6.78 -30.94
CA LEU A 26 -8.13 5.86 -30.19
C LEU A 26 -7.35 4.68 -29.60
N GLY A 27 -6.38 4.12 -30.34
CA GLY A 27 -5.48 3.09 -29.85
C GLY A 27 -4.64 3.55 -28.67
N LEU A 28 -4.07 4.76 -28.73
CA LEU A 28 -3.31 5.36 -27.63
C LEU A 28 -4.18 5.61 -26.40
N ALA A 29 -5.41 6.10 -26.58
CA ALA A 29 -6.35 6.32 -25.49
C ALA A 29 -6.70 5.02 -24.76
N GLY A 30 -6.92 3.92 -25.49
CA GLY A 30 -7.15 2.59 -24.96
C GLY A 30 -5.97 2.07 -24.12
N LEU A 31 -4.74 2.25 -24.61
CA LEU A 31 -3.53 1.87 -23.90
C LEU A 31 -3.36 2.69 -22.59
N GLN A 32 -3.63 4.00 -22.63
CA GLN A 32 -3.56 4.86 -21.44
C GLN A 32 -4.59 4.44 -20.38
N ALA A 33 -5.81 4.08 -20.79
CA ALA A 33 -6.83 3.57 -19.88
C ALA A 33 -6.38 2.27 -19.21
N ALA A 34 -5.82 1.32 -19.97
CA ALA A 34 -5.30 0.07 -19.43
C ALA A 34 -4.14 0.29 -18.45
N THR A 35 -3.17 1.15 -18.78
CA THR A 35 -2.03 1.41 -17.89
C THR A 35 -2.46 2.09 -16.59
N THR A 36 -3.48 2.94 -16.61
CA THR A 36 -3.98 3.62 -15.42
C THR A 36 -4.56 2.64 -14.40
N LYS A 37 -5.18 1.54 -14.84
CA LYS A 37 -5.71 0.48 -13.96
C LYS A 37 -4.64 -0.13 -13.05
N TYR A 38 -3.45 -0.37 -13.58
CA TYR A 38 -2.35 -1.00 -12.84
C TYR A 38 -1.56 -0.02 -11.94
N ARG A 39 -1.71 1.28 -12.16
CA ARG A 39 -0.93 2.29 -11.42
C ARG A 39 -1.21 2.28 -9.92
N ILE A 40 -2.46 2.14 -9.50
CA ILE A 40 -2.86 2.19 -8.07
C ILE A 40 -2.13 1.10 -7.28
N THR A 41 -2.21 -0.15 -7.72
CA THR A 41 -1.55 -1.28 -7.04
C THR A 41 -0.03 -1.12 -7.03
N THR A 42 0.57 -0.71 -8.15
CA THR A 42 2.03 -0.52 -8.25
C THR A 42 2.49 0.63 -7.35
N MET A 43 1.80 1.76 -7.34
CA MET A 43 2.10 2.90 -6.48
C MET A 43 1.93 2.56 -5.00
N SER A 44 0.86 1.85 -4.63
CA SER A 44 0.63 1.42 -3.25
C SER A 44 1.73 0.48 -2.75
N ARG A 45 2.17 -0.47 -3.58
CA ARG A 45 3.30 -1.36 -3.24
C ARG A 45 4.62 -0.60 -3.10
N ALA A 46 4.91 0.33 -4.01
CA ALA A 46 6.11 1.16 -3.93
C ALA A 46 6.09 2.08 -2.70
N ALA A 47 4.97 2.73 -2.41
CA ALA A 47 4.79 3.52 -1.21
C ALA A 47 4.92 2.66 0.06
N GLY A 48 4.41 1.41 0.01
CA GLY A 48 4.50 0.45 1.10
C GLY A 48 5.92 0.18 1.56
N THR A 49 6.85 0.02 0.64
CA THR A 49 8.27 -0.20 0.98
C THR A 49 8.85 1.00 1.76
N GLY A 50 8.55 2.21 1.32
CA GLY A 50 9.00 3.43 2.02
C GLY A 50 8.37 3.58 3.41
N LEU A 51 7.08 3.25 3.53
CA LEU A 51 6.36 3.29 4.82
C LEU A 51 6.91 2.27 5.81
N VAL A 52 7.22 1.05 5.36
CA VAL A 52 7.82 0.02 6.21
C VAL A 52 9.22 0.44 6.65
N PHE A 53 10.01 1.04 5.77
CA PHE A 53 11.32 1.59 6.12
C PHE A 53 11.20 2.71 7.17
N ASP A 54 10.30 3.70 6.98
CA ASP A 54 10.05 4.75 7.98
C ASP A 54 9.64 4.16 9.34
N LEU A 55 8.78 3.13 9.34
CA LEU A 55 8.40 2.46 10.58
C LEU A 55 9.58 1.73 11.25
N SER A 56 10.40 1.03 10.47
CA SER A 56 11.56 0.31 10.99
C SER A 56 12.56 1.25 11.69
N GLU A 57 12.80 2.42 11.12
CA GLU A 57 13.67 3.43 11.71
C GLU A 57 13.10 4.02 13.00
N ARG A 58 11.78 4.28 13.05
CA ARG A 58 11.11 4.72 14.29
C ARG A 58 11.25 3.70 15.42
N ILE A 59 11.06 2.42 15.10
CA ILE A 59 11.20 1.34 16.06
C ILE A 59 12.65 1.21 16.53
N ARG A 60 13.64 1.35 15.64
CA ARG A 60 15.06 1.34 16.01
C ARG A 60 15.45 2.45 16.98
N ILE A 61 14.91 3.65 16.75
CA ILE A 61 15.16 4.80 17.64
C ILE A 61 14.53 4.59 19.02
N ASN A 62 13.43 3.85 19.11
CA ASN A 62 12.70 3.58 20.35
C ASN A 62 12.63 2.06 20.64
N ALA A 63 13.75 1.38 20.51
CA ALA A 63 13.85 -0.07 20.56
C ALA A 63 13.36 -0.70 21.86
N ASP A 64 13.38 0.03 22.99
CA ASP A 64 12.91 -0.45 24.29
C ASP A 64 11.39 -0.69 24.30
N ALA A 65 10.63 0.05 23.50
CA ALA A 65 9.20 -0.14 23.33
C ALA A 65 8.82 -1.32 22.39
N ALA A 66 9.80 -1.87 21.67
CA ALA A 66 9.57 -2.96 20.72
C ALA A 66 9.66 -4.37 21.36
N GLY A 67 9.78 -4.43 22.67
CA GLY A 67 9.91 -5.69 23.42
C GLY A 67 11.37 -6.04 23.76
N PRO A 68 11.61 -7.17 24.45
CA PRO A 68 12.94 -7.55 24.93
C PRO A 68 13.88 -7.94 23.78
N SER A 69 15.16 -7.62 23.93
CA SER A 69 16.19 -7.98 22.94
C SER A 69 16.68 -9.42 23.07
N PHE A 70 16.64 -10.02 24.24
CA PHE A 70 17.15 -11.36 24.52
C PHE A 70 16.33 -12.09 25.57
N MET A 71 16.50 -13.40 25.61
CA MET A 71 15.83 -14.36 26.47
C MET A 71 15.95 -13.98 27.94
N GLN A 72 14.97 -13.30 28.46
CA GLN A 72 14.66 -13.39 29.88
C GLN A 72 13.57 -14.46 29.99
N SER A 73 13.95 -15.64 30.49
CA SER A 73 13.04 -16.76 30.70
C SER A 73 11.84 -16.29 31.53
N GLY A 74 10.63 -16.37 30.98
CA GLY A 74 9.38 -16.16 31.68
C GLY A 74 8.73 -14.78 31.55
N SER A 75 9.23 -13.84 30.76
CA SER A 75 8.64 -12.51 30.58
C SER A 75 8.32 -12.27 29.11
N GLU A 76 7.08 -12.53 28.70
CA GLU A 76 6.55 -12.02 27.45
C GLU A 76 6.28 -10.52 27.58
N VAL A 77 7.29 -9.70 27.39
CA VAL A 77 7.07 -8.26 27.26
C VAL A 77 6.58 -8.02 25.84
N ALA A 78 5.29 -7.79 25.72
CA ALA A 78 4.67 -7.48 24.44
C ALA A 78 5.27 -6.17 23.86
N SER A 79 5.50 -6.15 22.57
CA SER A 79 5.84 -4.94 21.85
C SER A 79 4.71 -3.93 21.98
N LEU A 80 5.04 -2.66 22.22
CA LEU A 80 4.08 -1.55 22.15
C LEU A 80 3.83 -1.11 20.70
N TYR A 81 4.66 -1.56 19.77
CA TYR A 81 4.45 -1.37 18.34
C TYR A 81 3.56 -2.48 17.80
N THR A 82 2.26 -2.41 18.13
CA THR A 82 1.25 -3.37 17.66
C THR A 82 0.03 -2.63 17.12
N ILE A 83 -0.58 -3.17 16.05
CA ILE A 83 -1.86 -2.71 15.50
C ILE A 83 -2.69 -3.96 15.22
N ALA A 84 -3.69 -4.20 16.05
CA ALA A 84 -4.57 -5.37 15.97
C ALA A 84 -6.00 -5.05 15.49
N SER A 85 -6.32 -3.77 15.30
CA SER A 85 -7.64 -3.35 14.84
C SER A 85 -7.92 -3.83 13.41
N ASP A 86 -9.14 -4.31 13.16
CA ASP A 86 -9.55 -4.76 11.84
C ASP A 86 -9.68 -3.61 10.83
N TRP A 87 -9.82 -3.95 9.55
CA TRP A 87 -9.93 -2.98 8.46
C TRP A 87 -11.05 -1.96 8.68
N THR A 88 -12.25 -2.43 9.04
CA THR A 88 -13.42 -1.56 9.18
C THR A 88 -13.29 -0.61 10.35
N ALA A 89 -12.74 -1.07 11.47
CA ALA A 89 -12.46 -0.23 12.63
C ALA A 89 -11.45 0.87 12.27
N GLN A 90 -10.37 0.50 11.56
CA GLN A 90 -9.36 1.46 11.16
C GLN A 90 -9.90 2.57 10.24
N GLN A 91 -10.89 2.28 9.39
CA GLN A 91 -11.49 3.31 8.53
C GLN A 91 -12.20 4.41 9.30
N LYS A 92 -12.63 4.14 10.53
CA LYS A 92 -13.32 5.08 11.43
C LYS A 92 -12.36 5.84 12.35
N ASP A 93 -11.09 5.44 12.43
CA ASP A 93 -10.12 6.06 13.33
C ASP A 93 -9.82 7.51 12.91
N SER A 94 -9.89 8.40 13.89
CA SER A 94 -9.33 9.74 13.81
C SER A 94 -7.96 9.74 14.50
N PHE A 95 -6.87 9.79 13.78
CA PHE A 95 -5.51 9.70 14.32
C PHE A 95 -5.13 10.92 15.20
N SER A 96 -5.85 11.09 16.30
CA SER A 96 -5.65 12.20 17.23
C SER A 96 -4.47 11.92 18.14
N VAL A 97 -3.46 12.77 18.08
CA VAL A 97 -2.25 12.69 18.90
C VAL A 97 -2.44 13.48 20.17
N SER A 98 -2.44 12.80 21.31
CA SER A 98 -2.60 13.44 22.64
C SER A 98 -1.35 14.21 23.09
N LYS A 99 -0.15 13.76 22.68
CA LYS A 99 1.14 14.37 23.01
C LYS A 99 2.06 14.37 21.80
N ASN A 100 2.55 15.55 21.43
CA ASN A 100 3.46 15.70 20.29
C ASN A 100 4.91 15.51 20.74
N CYS A 101 5.49 14.35 20.43
CA CYS A 101 6.85 13.99 20.78
C CYS A 101 7.93 14.71 19.95
N ASN A 102 7.56 15.52 18.97
CA ASN A 102 8.52 16.38 18.26
C ASN A 102 8.80 17.67 19.01
N THR A 103 7.88 18.08 19.88
CA THR A 103 7.97 19.37 20.63
C THR A 103 8.07 19.18 22.14
N ALA A 104 7.81 17.97 22.65
CA ALA A 104 7.84 17.65 24.07
C ALA A 104 8.61 16.36 24.33
N ALA A 105 9.25 16.26 25.49
CA ALA A 105 9.89 15.03 25.93
C ALA A 105 8.84 13.95 26.16
N CYS A 106 9.06 12.76 25.59
CA CYS A 106 8.20 11.60 25.70
C CYS A 106 8.92 10.42 26.36
N THR A 107 8.18 9.63 27.10
CA THR A 107 8.59 8.28 27.50
C THR A 107 8.61 7.35 26.28
N SER A 108 9.26 6.19 26.37
CA SER A 108 9.27 5.19 25.28
C SER A 108 7.85 4.76 24.87
N SER A 109 6.92 4.65 25.82
CA SER A 109 5.52 4.30 25.55
C SER A 109 4.76 5.41 24.82
N GLU A 110 4.91 6.67 25.29
CA GLU A 110 4.32 7.83 24.61
C GLU A 110 4.87 7.98 23.19
N ARG A 111 6.18 7.74 23.02
CA ARG A 111 6.83 7.76 21.70
C ARG A 111 6.27 6.70 20.80
N ALA A 112 6.10 5.45 21.26
CA ALA A 112 5.52 4.38 20.47
C ALA A 112 4.09 4.71 20.01
N THR A 113 3.26 5.27 20.90
CA THR A 113 1.91 5.72 20.56
C THR A 113 1.92 6.84 19.51
N PHE A 114 2.78 7.85 19.68
CA PHE A 114 2.94 8.95 18.74
C PHE A 114 3.41 8.45 17.37
N ASP A 115 4.41 7.57 17.35
CA ASP A 115 4.96 6.99 16.13
C ASP A 115 3.91 6.19 15.35
N LEU A 116 3.15 5.33 16.04
CA LEU A 116 2.09 4.54 15.42
C LEU A 116 0.97 5.42 14.85
N LEU A 117 0.51 6.43 15.58
CA LEU A 117 -0.56 7.31 15.11
C LEU A 117 -0.11 8.13 13.89
N THR A 118 1.06 8.75 13.96
CA THR A 118 1.60 9.55 12.84
C THR A 118 1.95 8.70 11.63
N TRP A 119 2.44 7.48 11.84
CA TRP A 119 2.72 6.54 10.77
C TRP A 119 1.44 6.01 10.11
N ARG A 120 0.42 5.65 10.89
CA ARG A 120 -0.89 5.23 10.37
C ARG A 120 -1.55 6.33 9.54
N GLN A 121 -1.41 7.60 9.95
CA GLN A 121 -1.86 8.74 9.15
C GLN A 121 -1.15 8.75 7.79
N LYS A 122 0.18 8.59 7.76
CA LYS A 122 0.93 8.49 6.50
C LYS A 122 0.46 7.32 5.61
N VAL A 123 0.17 6.15 6.20
CA VAL A 123 -0.39 5.01 5.46
C VAL A 123 -1.71 5.39 4.81
N ARG A 124 -2.61 6.06 5.55
CA ARG A 124 -3.91 6.53 5.07
C ARG A 124 -3.76 7.52 3.92
N ASP A 125 -2.82 8.44 4.03
CA ASP A 125 -2.59 9.49 3.02
C ASP A 125 -1.90 8.95 1.76
N SER A 126 -1.12 7.88 1.89
CA SER A 126 -0.33 7.31 0.78
C SER A 126 -1.05 6.23 -0.02
N MET A 127 -2.12 5.65 0.52
CA MET A 127 -2.84 4.52 -0.08
C MET A 127 -4.35 4.74 -0.01
N PRO A 128 -5.12 4.35 -1.03
CA PRO A 128 -6.58 4.44 -1.00
C PRO A 128 -7.16 3.68 0.20
N GLN A 129 -7.80 4.39 1.13
CA GLN A 129 -8.30 3.82 2.39
C GLN A 129 -7.21 3.05 3.18
N GLY A 130 -5.96 3.52 3.15
CA GLY A 130 -4.82 2.82 3.71
C GLY A 130 -5.03 2.41 5.17
N GLY A 131 -4.68 1.16 5.48
CA GLY A 131 -4.67 0.59 6.81
C GLY A 131 -3.46 -0.31 7.02
N ALA A 132 -3.19 -0.67 8.25
CA ALA A 132 -2.06 -1.54 8.56
C ALA A 132 -2.34 -2.43 9.77
N MET A 133 -1.80 -3.63 9.77
CA MET A 133 -1.64 -4.46 10.97
C MET A 133 -0.16 -4.61 11.30
N LEU A 134 0.14 -4.67 12.57
CA LEU A 134 1.50 -4.78 13.07
C LEU A 134 1.54 -5.79 14.20
N SER A 135 2.39 -6.80 14.08
CA SER A 135 2.55 -7.87 15.06
C SER A 135 4.01 -8.27 15.20
N GLY A 136 4.32 -9.00 16.26
CA GLY A 136 5.68 -9.43 16.56
C GLY A 136 6.41 -8.50 17.53
N ASN A 137 7.68 -8.74 17.68
CA ASN A 137 8.54 -8.01 18.61
C ASN A 137 9.98 -7.90 18.06
N LYS A 138 10.83 -7.19 18.76
CA LYS A 138 12.23 -6.97 18.35
C LYS A 138 13.05 -8.27 18.28
N ARG A 139 12.74 -9.27 19.09
CA ARG A 139 13.47 -10.56 19.14
C ARG A 139 13.09 -11.46 17.98
N ASP A 140 11.79 -11.63 17.76
CA ASP A 140 11.25 -12.64 16.83
C ASP A 140 11.00 -12.06 15.43
N GLY A 141 11.16 -10.75 15.30
CA GLY A 141 10.85 -10.00 14.11
C GLY A 141 9.47 -9.35 14.15
N ILE A 142 9.32 -8.30 13.38
CA ILE A 142 8.07 -7.54 13.24
C ILE A 142 7.51 -7.79 11.86
N THR A 143 6.23 -8.15 11.83
CA THR A 143 5.46 -8.30 10.60
C THR A 143 4.49 -7.15 10.44
N VAL A 144 4.60 -6.46 9.31
CA VAL A 144 3.74 -5.36 8.88
C VAL A 144 2.87 -5.86 7.74
N THR A 145 1.57 -5.78 7.88
CA THR A 145 0.63 -5.99 6.78
C THR A 145 0.00 -4.66 6.41
N LEU A 146 0.34 -4.13 5.25
CA LEU A 146 -0.30 -2.96 4.67
C LEU A 146 -1.54 -3.39 3.90
N MET A 147 -2.60 -2.60 4.01
CA MET A 147 -3.89 -2.86 3.39
C MET A 147 -4.35 -1.61 2.63
N TRP A 148 -4.91 -1.79 1.43
CA TRP A 148 -5.50 -0.69 0.66
C TRP A 148 -6.66 -1.18 -0.19
N PHE A 149 -7.60 -0.29 -0.46
CA PHE A 149 -8.70 -0.58 -1.37
C PHE A 149 -8.23 -0.42 -2.83
N ASP A 150 -8.55 -1.43 -3.66
CA ASP A 150 -8.29 -1.43 -5.08
C ASP A 150 -9.56 -1.82 -5.83
N LYS A 151 -10.19 -0.86 -6.48
CA LYS A 151 -11.42 -1.07 -7.26
C LYS A 151 -11.25 -2.04 -8.45
N GLU A 152 -10.01 -2.27 -8.87
CA GLU A 152 -9.69 -3.19 -9.96
C GLU A 152 -9.36 -4.61 -9.43
N PHE A 153 -9.53 -4.84 -8.12
CA PHE A 153 -9.38 -6.17 -7.53
C PHE A 153 -10.68 -6.96 -7.68
N THR A 154 -10.89 -7.46 -8.89
CA THR A 154 -12.11 -8.16 -9.32
C THR A 154 -11.80 -9.58 -9.76
N ASP A 155 -12.84 -10.39 -9.95
CA ASP A 155 -12.78 -11.76 -10.44
C ASP A 155 -12.43 -11.87 -11.94
N GLY A 156 -12.32 -10.73 -12.64
CA GLY A 156 -12.05 -10.67 -14.08
C GLY A 156 -13.25 -11.02 -14.95
N SER A 157 -14.46 -11.18 -14.37
CA SER A 157 -15.70 -11.37 -15.12
C SER A 157 -16.14 -10.09 -15.83
N SER A 158 -17.12 -10.21 -16.73
CA SER A 158 -17.72 -9.07 -17.44
C SER A 158 -18.36 -8.06 -16.47
N ASP A 159 -18.87 -8.54 -15.34
CA ASP A 159 -19.55 -7.74 -14.33
C ASP A 159 -18.57 -7.14 -13.31
N ALA A 160 -17.28 -7.47 -13.41
CA ALA A 160 -16.17 -6.94 -12.62
C ALA A 160 -16.46 -6.91 -11.09
N THR A 161 -16.95 -8.05 -10.56
CA THR A 161 -17.28 -8.17 -9.12
C THR A 161 -16.02 -8.14 -8.27
N LEU A 162 -16.02 -7.31 -7.22
CA LEU A 162 -14.91 -7.23 -6.26
C LEU A 162 -14.72 -8.57 -5.54
N VAL A 163 -13.47 -8.96 -5.35
CA VAL A 163 -13.10 -10.20 -4.66
C VAL A 163 -12.39 -9.92 -3.35
N LYS A 164 -12.41 -10.91 -2.45
CA LYS A 164 -11.61 -10.89 -1.22
C LYS A 164 -10.20 -11.39 -1.48
N ALA A 165 -9.22 -10.77 -0.84
CA ALA A 165 -7.88 -11.32 -0.81
C ALA A 165 -7.87 -12.67 -0.07
N PRO A 166 -7.00 -13.62 -0.46
CA PRO A 166 -6.83 -14.87 0.27
C PRO A 166 -6.46 -14.60 1.73
N THR A 167 -7.07 -15.35 2.65
CA THR A 167 -6.69 -15.32 4.06
C THR A 167 -5.37 -16.05 4.25
N CYS A 168 -4.46 -15.49 5.04
CA CYS A 168 -3.18 -16.12 5.33
C CYS A 168 -3.34 -17.44 6.07
N ASN A 169 -2.58 -18.45 5.69
CA ASN A 169 -2.46 -19.74 6.37
C ASN A 169 -1.01 -20.24 6.31
N ASP A 170 -0.70 -21.24 7.10
CA ASP A 170 0.66 -21.77 7.27
C ASP A 170 1.19 -22.54 6.04
N GLN A 171 0.33 -22.86 5.08
CA GLN A 171 0.71 -23.57 3.86
C GLN A 171 1.13 -22.63 2.74
N GLN A 172 0.87 -21.33 2.88
CA GLN A 172 1.22 -20.35 1.86
C GLN A 172 2.70 -20.00 1.93
N THR A 173 3.35 -19.99 0.78
CA THR A 173 4.77 -19.64 0.62
C THR A 173 4.95 -18.62 -0.50
N GLY A 174 6.11 -17.96 -0.50
CA GLY A 174 6.47 -17.01 -1.55
C GLY A 174 5.46 -15.87 -1.72
N MET A 175 5.01 -15.63 -2.94
CA MET A 175 4.13 -14.52 -3.27
C MET A 175 2.75 -14.63 -2.59
N ALA A 176 2.21 -15.84 -2.43
CA ALA A 176 0.94 -16.06 -1.77
C ALA A 176 0.99 -15.62 -0.30
N GLN A 177 2.09 -15.91 0.40
CA GLN A 177 2.31 -15.47 1.77
C GLN A 177 2.47 -13.94 1.89
N GLN A 178 3.02 -13.30 0.86
CA GLN A 178 3.24 -11.85 0.86
C GLN A 178 1.98 -11.05 0.50
N THR A 179 0.99 -11.67 -0.12
CA THR A 179 -0.21 -10.99 -0.63
C THR A 179 -1.50 -11.41 0.06
N CYS A 180 -1.46 -12.37 0.99
CA CYS A 180 -2.62 -12.74 1.80
C CYS A 180 -2.94 -11.68 2.85
N CYS A 181 -4.19 -11.61 3.27
CA CYS A 181 -4.63 -10.80 4.41
C CYS A 181 -4.74 -11.66 5.68
N PRO A 182 -4.22 -11.22 6.83
CA PRO A 182 -4.46 -11.90 8.10
C PRO A 182 -5.97 -12.05 8.37
N ALA A 183 -6.38 -13.12 9.01
CA ALA A 183 -7.79 -13.36 9.35
C ALA A 183 -8.37 -12.23 10.22
N GLU A 184 -7.57 -11.72 11.15
CA GLU A 184 -7.91 -10.66 12.08
C GLU A 184 -8.15 -9.32 11.38
N ALA A 185 -7.59 -9.13 10.18
CA ALA A 185 -7.79 -7.93 9.36
C ALA A 185 -9.24 -7.76 8.94
N LYS A 186 -10.01 -8.85 8.83
CA LYS A 186 -11.38 -8.88 8.30
C LYS A 186 -11.51 -8.05 7.03
N ALA A 187 -10.54 -8.23 6.12
CA ALA A 187 -10.45 -7.47 4.89
C ALA A 187 -11.74 -7.60 4.08
N ALA A 188 -12.30 -6.46 3.66
CA ALA A 188 -13.48 -6.41 2.81
C ALA A 188 -13.14 -6.79 1.36
N GLU A 189 -14.15 -6.98 0.52
CA GLU A 189 -13.97 -7.14 -0.91
C GLU A 189 -13.29 -5.90 -1.50
N GLY A 190 -12.42 -6.09 -2.49
CA GLY A 190 -11.60 -5.03 -3.07
C GLY A 190 -10.38 -4.62 -2.23
N VAL A 191 -10.19 -5.17 -1.02
CA VAL A 191 -9.01 -4.87 -0.20
C VAL A 191 -7.87 -5.81 -0.55
N ARG A 192 -6.72 -5.22 -0.87
CA ARG A 192 -5.45 -5.94 -1.08
C ARG A 192 -4.56 -5.82 0.14
N CYS A 193 -3.73 -6.83 0.35
CA CYS A 193 -2.71 -6.84 1.39
C CYS A 193 -1.31 -6.97 0.79
N SER A 194 -0.34 -6.41 1.51
CA SER A 194 1.08 -6.68 1.28
C SER A 194 1.78 -6.81 2.63
N ARG A 195 2.46 -7.95 2.81
CA ARG A 195 3.14 -8.30 4.06
C ARG A 195 4.64 -8.11 3.92
N PHE A 196 5.22 -7.51 4.92
CA PHE A 196 6.65 -7.29 5.07
C PHE A 196 7.07 -7.78 6.45
N SER A 197 8.28 -8.31 6.55
CA SER A 197 8.85 -8.71 7.84
C SER A 197 10.28 -8.18 7.95
N PHE A 198 10.62 -7.68 9.12
CA PHE A 198 11.98 -7.19 9.40
C PHE A 198 12.32 -7.41 10.88
N VAL A 199 13.61 -7.41 11.17
CA VAL A 199 14.15 -7.38 12.52
C VAL A 199 14.71 -5.97 12.73
N PRO A 200 14.24 -5.22 13.75
CA PRO A 200 14.69 -3.85 14.01
C PRO A 200 16.13 -3.75 14.44
#